data_75634ef7b7b87a398553989584bf0024
#
_entry.id   75634ef7b7b87a398553989584bf0024
#
_cell.length_a   1.000
_cell.length_b   1.000
_cell.length_c   1.000
_cell.angle_alpha   90.00
_cell.angle_beta   90.00
_cell.angle_gamma   90.00
#
_symmetry.space_group_name_H-M   'P 1'
#
loop_
_entity.id
_entity.type
_entity.pdbx_description
1 polymer ?
#
loop_
_entity_poly.entity_id
_entity_poly.type
_entity_poly.pdbx_seq_one_letter_code
_entity_poly.pdbx_strand_id
1 'polypeptide(L)'
;MQEAELIQLLVVIAVVIAVFAIIWFVLRRRKTNQLRDKFGDEYDRTVDSVGGRSDAERNLEERQKRVAEFDIRPLTVAERDRFAAEWKDVKALFVDSPQEAVLRGDRLLANMMDTRGYPMGDFDRRYEDLTVDHGTVARHYRDGHDIAEKRGDATTEEMRRALNHYEKLYDELVADAVEETSVTTDRADGTSDGIADHNGESFGDADTASMTANGRPVRPD
;
A
#
# COMPACT_ATOMS: atom_id res chain seq x y z
N MET A 1 1.34 -22.38 64.30
CA MET A 1 2.20 -21.57 63.39
C MET A 1 2.21 -22.10 61.95
N GLN A 2 2.24 -23.40 61.74
CA GLN A 2 2.26 -23.99 60.37
C GLN A 2 1.04 -23.69 59.51
N GLU A 3 -0.17 -23.61 60.09
CA GLU A 3 -1.40 -23.31 59.32
C GLU A 3 -1.43 -21.88 58.81
N ALA A 4 -0.97 -20.90 59.60
CA ALA A 4 -0.90 -19.51 59.20
C ALA A 4 0.09 -19.28 58.05
N GLU A 5 1.24 -19.95 58.08
CA GLU A 5 2.25 -19.86 57.01
C GLU A 5 1.74 -20.52 55.71
N LEU A 6 1.00 -21.62 55.78
CA LEU A 6 0.35 -22.24 54.65
C LEU A 6 -0.70 -21.37 54.02
N ILE A 7 -1.55 -20.70 54.83
CA ILE A 7 -2.54 -19.76 54.35
C ILE A 7 -1.90 -18.56 53.66
N GLN A 8 -0.84 -18.02 54.26
CA GLN A 8 -0.09 -16.91 53.70
C GLN A 8 0.55 -17.27 52.35
N LEU A 9 1.12 -18.46 52.24
CA LEU A 9 1.70 -18.99 51.02
C LEU A 9 0.62 -19.14 49.90
N LEU A 10 -0.54 -19.70 50.26
CA LEU A 10 -1.65 -19.85 49.31
C LEU A 10 -2.18 -18.50 48.83
N VAL A 11 -2.27 -17.49 49.70
CA VAL A 11 -2.65 -16.12 49.31
C VAL A 11 -1.66 -15.51 48.35
N VAL A 12 -0.36 -15.65 48.58
CA VAL A 12 0.69 -15.16 47.66
C VAL A 12 0.59 -15.83 46.31
N ILE A 13 0.43 -17.17 46.26
CA ILE A 13 0.25 -17.90 45.02
C ILE A 13 -1.00 -17.43 44.26
N ALA A 14 -2.13 -17.24 44.95
CA ALA A 14 -3.36 -16.74 44.36
C ALA A 14 -3.20 -15.35 43.75
N VAL A 15 -2.49 -14.45 44.43
CA VAL A 15 -2.19 -13.10 43.92
C VAL A 15 -1.30 -13.17 42.70
N VAL A 16 -0.26 -14.00 42.70
CA VAL A 16 0.64 -14.19 41.55
C VAL A 16 -0.15 -14.69 40.34
N ILE A 17 -0.99 -15.72 40.53
CA ILE A 17 -1.84 -16.26 39.45
C ILE A 17 -2.78 -15.15 38.91
N ALA A 18 -3.41 -14.38 39.79
CA ALA A 18 -4.30 -13.29 39.38
C ALA A 18 -3.56 -12.23 38.56
N VAL A 19 -2.35 -11.84 38.97
CA VAL A 19 -1.52 -10.89 38.22
C VAL A 19 -1.16 -11.44 36.84
N PHE A 20 -0.72 -12.69 36.76
CA PHE A 20 -0.44 -13.34 35.47
C PHE A 20 -1.67 -13.41 34.57
N ALA A 21 -2.83 -13.76 35.12
CA ALA A 21 -4.09 -13.79 34.38
C ALA A 21 -4.46 -12.42 33.83
N ILE A 22 -4.31 -11.36 34.64
CA ILE A 22 -4.58 -9.99 34.20
C ILE A 22 -3.61 -9.58 33.07
N ILE A 23 -2.31 -9.82 33.24
CA ILE A 23 -1.30 -9.51 32.21
C ILE A 23 -1.62 -10.24 30.92
N TRP A 24 -1.89 -11.55 31.00
CA TRP A 24 -2.25 -12.36 29.86
C TRP A 24 -3.51 -11.84 29.14
N PHE A 25 -4.54 -11.49 29.92
CA PHE A 25 -5.79 -10.93 29.40
C PHE A 25 -5.56 -9.59 28.68
N VAL A 26 -4.77 -8.69 29.29
CA VAL A 26 -4.44 -7.39 28.69
C VAL A 26 -3.64 -7.55 27.40
N LEU A 27 -2.62 -8.42 27.38
CA LEU A 27 -1.82 -8.69 26.20
C LEU A 27 -2.68 -9.28 25.06
N ARG A 28 -3.54 -10.24 25.39
CA ARG A 28 -4.46 -10.84 24.43
C ARG A 28 -5.42 -9.81 23.85
N ARG A 29 -5.97 -8.94 24.68
CA ARG A 29 -6.89 -7.88 24.24
C ARG A 29 -6.19 -6.86 23.33
N ARG A 30 -4.94 -6.48 23.68
CA ARG A 30 -4.14 -5.59 22.85
C ARG A 30 -3.87 -6.18 21.46
N LYS A 31 -3.51 -7.45 21.40
CA LYS A 31 -3.27 -8.18 20.16
C LYS A 31 -4.53 -8.21 19.27
N THR A 32 -5.68 -8.56 19.83
CA THR A 32 -6.96 -8.53 19.11
C THR A 32 -7.25 -7.15 18.51
N ASN A 33 -7.09 -6.08 19.33
CA ASN A 33 -7.33 -4.73 18.86
C ASN A 33 -6.37 -4.32 17.73
N GLN A 34 -5.09 -4.64 17.85
CA GLN A 34 -4.10 -4.34 16.79
C GLN A 34 -4.45 -5.02 15.46
N LEU A 35 -4.89 -6.28 15.50
CA LEU A 35 -5.32 -6.98 14.29
C LEU A 35 -6.60 -6.37 13.73
N ARG A 36 -7.56 -6.02 14.57
CA ARG A 36 -8.81 -5.37 14.16
C ARG A 36 -8.57 -3.99 13.55
N ASP A 37 -7.68 -3.21 14.15
CA ASP A 37 -7.32 -1.88 13.64
C ASP A 37 -6.58 -1.98 12.29
N LYS A 38 -5.70 -2.97 12.15
CA LYS A 38 -4.93 -3.18 10.90
C LYS A 38 -5.78 -3.72 9.76
N PHE A 39 -6.61 -4.73 10.01
CA PHE A 39 -7.37 -5.43 8.96
C PHE A 39 -8.79 -4.89 8.76
N GLY A 40 -9.29 -4.05 9.69
CA GLY A 40 -10.63 -3.49 9.60
C GLY A 40 -11.71 -4.56 9.44
N ASP A 41 -12.58 -4.40 8.44
CA ASP A 41 -13.69 -5.34 8.16
C ASP A 41 -13.22 -6.74 7.75
N GLU A 42 -12.00 -6.90 7.26
CA GLU A 42 -11.45 -8.21 6.90
C GLU A 42 -11.23 -9.07 8.14
N TYR A 43 -10.95 -8.45 9.30
CA TYR A 43 -10.87 -9.19 10.56
C TYR A 43 -12.18 -9.93 10.87
N ASP A 44 -13.32 -9.23 10.84
CA ASP A 44 -14.63 -9.83 11.14
C ASP A 44 -15.00 -10.88 10.08
N ARG A 45 -14.72 -10.64 8.79
CA ARG A 45 -14.92 -11.60 7.71
C ARG A 45 -14.09 -12.88 7.91
N THR A 46 -12.82 -12.73 8.31
CA THR A 46 -11.97 -13.89 8.58
C THR A 46 -12.49 -14.69 9.77
N VAL A 47 -12.98 -14.03 10.84
CA VAL A 47 -13.62 -14.71 11.98
C VAL A 47 -14.82 -15.55 11.53
N ASP A 48 -15.66 -14.99 10.66
CA ASP A 48 -16.86 -15.69 10.15
C ASP A 48 -16.47 -16.87 9.24
N SER A 49 -15.42 -16.73 8.40
CA SER A 49 -15.02 -17.75 7.44
C SER A 49 -14.33 -18.95 8.09
N VAL A 50 -13.47 -18.72 9.11
CA VAL A 50 -12.74 -19.83 9.78
C VAL A 50 -13.45 -20.36 11.02
N GLY A 51 -14.58 -19.74 11.43
CA GLY A 51 -15.45 -20.24 12.50
C GLY A 51 -14.93 -19.99 13.91
N GLY A 52 -13.91 -19.13 14.11
CA GLY A 52 -13.42 -18.82 15.45
C GLY A 52 -12.37 -17.71 15.50
N ARG A 53 -12.48 -16.86 16.55
CA ARG A 53 -11.55 -15.73 16.73
C ARG A 53 -10.09 -16.13 16.79
N SER A 54 -9.77 -17.20 17.53
CA SER A 54 -8.36 -17.64 17.71
C SER A 54 -7.73 -18.10 16.40
N ASP A 55 -8.52 -18.79 15.57
CA ASP A 55 -8.07 -19.29 14.27
C ASP A 55 -7.97 -18.15 13.25
N ALA A 56 -8.90 -17.18 13.31
CA ALA A 56 -8.83 -15.96 12.51
C ALA A 56 -7.57 -15.14 12.83
N GLU A 57 -7.33 -14.89 14.13
CA GLU A 57 -6.14 -14.13 14.54
C GLU A 57 -4.84 -14.83 14.11
N ARG A 58 -4.76 -16.18 14.22
CA ARG A 58 -3.61 -16.94 13.71
C ARG A 58 -3.47 -16.80 12.19
N ASN A 59 -4.55 -16.93 11.43
CA ASN A 59 -4.55 -16.76 9.98
C ASN A 59 -4.04 -15.36 9.58
N LEU A 60 -4.57 -14.30 10.20
CA LEU A 60 -4.15 -12.92 9.93
C LEU A 60 -2.68 -12.68 10.29
N GLU A 61 -2.18 -13.27 11.37
CA GLU A 61 -0.75 -13.20 11.73
C GLU A 61 0.14 -13.94 10.73
N GLU A 62 -0.31 -15.10 10.24
CA GLU A 62 0.39 -15.83 9.19
C GLU A 62 0.47 -15.02 7.90
N ARG A 63 -0.61 -14.29 7.52
CA ARG A 63 -0.60 -13.34 6.39
C ARG A 63 0.43 -12.23 6.63
N GLN A 64 0.45 -11.61 7.82
CA GLN A 64 1.43 -10.57 8.14
C GLN A 64 2.87 -11.06 8.05
N LYS A 65 3.16 -12.24 8.59
CA LYS A 65 4.51 -12.83 8.53
C LYS A 65 4.93 -13.10 7.09
N ARG A 66 4.03 -13.65 6.28
CA ARG A 66 4.28 -13.95 4.87
C ARG A 66 4.58 -12.68 4.08
N VAL A 67 3.76 -11.64 4.23
CA VAL A 67 3.96 -10.37 3.52
C VAL A 67 5.25 -9.67 3.97
N ALA A 68 5.62 -9.79 5.25
CA ALA A 68 6.88 -9.25 5.77
C ALA A 68 8.13 -9.91 5.18
N GLU A 69 8.00 -11.09 4.55
CA GLU A 69 9.09 -11.78 3.84
C GLU A 69 9.22 -11.34 2.38
N PHE A 70 8.26 -10.56 1.84
CA PHE A 70 8.30 -10.05 0.48
C PHE A 70 9.17 -8.79 0.38
N ASP A 71 9.85 -8.63 -0.73
CA ASP A 71 10.59 -7.41 -1.06
C ASP A 71 9.67 -6.42 -1.80
N ILE A 72 8.68 -5.89 -1.05
CA ILE A 72 7.69 -4.96 -1.59
C ILE A 72 8.33 -3.58 -1.70
N ARG A 73 8.29 -3.03 -2.91
CA ARG A 73 8.82 -1.72 -3.22
C ARG A 73 7.79 -0.81 -3.89
N PRO A 74 7.93 0.51 -3.80
CA PRO A 74 7.12 1.42 -4.59
C PRO A 74 7.41 1.28 -6.09
N LEU A 75 6.46 1.70 -6.92
CA LEU A 75 6.68 1.84 -8.35
C LEU A 75 7.67 2.97 -8.61
N THR A 76 8.56 2.81 -9.57
CA THR A 76 9.34 3.91 -10.10
C THR A 76 8.45 4.86 -10.91
N VAL A 77 8.91 6.10 -11.15
CA VAL A 77 8.19 7.07 -11.99
C VAL A 77 7.89 6.51 -13.37
N ALA A 78 8.85 5.80 -13.98
CA ALA A 78 8.67 5.20 -15.30
C ALA A 78 7.62 4.07 -15.31
N GLU A 79 7.62 3.22 -14.27
CA GLU A 79 6.63 2.15 -14.10
C GLU A 79 5.23 2.72 -13.87
N ARG A 80 5.11 3.74 -13.01
CA ARG A 80 3.86 4.45 -12.79
C ARG A 80 3.30 5.05 -14.09
N ASP A 81 4.13 5.75 -14.87
CA ASP A 81 3.71 6.39 -16.10
C ASP A 81 3.28 5.36 -17.16
N ARG A 82 3.98 4.22 -17.23
CA ARG A 82 3.60 3.09 -18.07
C ARG A 82 2.23 2.53 -17.66
N PHE A 83 2.02 2.24 -16.39
CA PHE A 83 0.74 1.74 -15.90
C PHE A 83 -0.39 2.75 -16.05
N ALA A 84 -0.11 4.05 -15.96
CA ALA A 84 -1.09 5.10 -16.22
C ALA A 84 -1.54 5.13 -17.69
N ALA A 85 -0.63 4.92 -18.63
CA ALA A 85 -0.97 4.79 -20.04
C ALA A 85 -1.81 3.53 -20.29
N GLU A 86 -1.40 2.37 -19.74
CA GLU A 86 -2.15 1.12 -19.87
C GLU A 86 -3.55 1.21 -19.24
N TRP A 87 -3.70 1.87 -18.08
CA TRP A 87 -4.99 2.08 -17.43
C TRP A 87 -5.92 2.97 -18.27
N LYS A 88 -5.38 4.00 -18.91
CA LYS A 88 -6.11 4.83 -19.86
C LYS A 88 -6.65 4.02 -21.04
N ASP A 89 -5.83 3.09 -21.57
CA ASP A 89 -6.24 2.20 -22.66
C ASP A 89 -7.34 1.21 -22.21
N VAL A 90 -7.26 0.69 -20.99
CA VAL A 90 -8.32 -0.14 -20.39
C VAL A 90 -9.64 0.64 -20.32
N LYS A 91 -9.61 1.89 -19.85
CA LYS A 91 -10.82 2.72 -19.80
C LYS A 91 -11.39 3.05 -21.19
N ALA A 92 -10.54 3.30 -22.17
CA ALA A 92 -10.96 3.52 -23.54
C ALA A 92 -11.60 2.27 -24.15
N LEU A 93 -11.01 1.09 -23.93
CA LEU A 93 -11.52 -0.20 -24.42
C LEU A 93 -12.92 -0.51 -23.89
N PHE A 94 -13.30 0.00 -22.72
CA PHE A 94 -14.60 -0.25 -22.11
C PHE A 94 -15.78 0.18 -23.00
N VAL A 95 -15.61 1.20 -23.83
CA VAL A 95 -16.66 1.71 -24.72
C VAL A 95 -17.08 0.67 -25.75
N ASP A 96 -16.11 -0.05 -26.31
CA ASP A 96 -16.35 -1.01 -27.39
C ASP A 96 -16.45 -2.46 -26.87
N SER A 97 -15.73 -2.77 -25.80
CA SER A 97 -15.60 -4.14 -25.29
C SER A 97 -15.55 -4.17 -23.76
N PRO A 98 -16.69 -3.96 -23.04
CA PRO A 98 -16.71 -3.86 -21.59
C PRO A 98 -16.10 -5.09 -20.89
N GLN A 99 -16.40 -6.29 -21.35
CA GLN A 99 -15.87 -7.53 -20.77
C GLN A 99 -14.34 -7.63 -20.90
N GLU A 100 -13.80 -7.34 -22.08
CA GLU A 100 -12.35 -7.38 -22.30
C GLU A 100 -11.65 -6.28 -21.49
N ALA A 101 -12.25 -5.11 -21.34
CA ALA A 101 -11.73 -4.03 -20.51
C ALA A 101 -11.61 -4.46 -19.04
N VAL A 102 -12.62 -5.12 -18.47
CA VAL A 102 -12.59 -5.62 -17.09
C VAL A 102 -11.49 -6.68 -16.92
N LEU A 103 -11.41 -7.66 -17.83
CA LEU A 103 -10.37 -8.70 -17.80
C LEU A 103 -8.96 -8.12 -17.96
N ARG A 104 -8.81 -7.07 -18.78
CA ARG A 104 -7.53 -6.38 -18.95
C ARG A 104 -7.17 -5.55 -17.73
N GLY A 105 -8.16 -4.93 -17.08
CA GLY A 105 -7.98 -4.22 -15.81
C GLY A 105 -7.50 -5.14 -14.68
N ASP A 106 -8.09 -6.32 -14.55
CA ASP A 106 -7.65 -7.33 -13.55
C ASP A 106 -6.19 -7.75 -13.79
N ARG A 107 -5.84 -8.06 -15.04
CA ARG A 107 -4.46 -8.42 -15.41
C ARG A 107 -3.47 -7.28 -15.15
N LEU A 108 -3.86 -6.03 -15.42
CA LEU A 108 -3.03 -4.87 -15.17
C LEU A 108 -2.74 -4.70 -13.67
N LEU A 109 -3.75 -4.81 -12.81
CA LEU A 109 -3.57 -4.75 -11.37
C LEU A 109 -2.67 -5.87 -10.85
N ALA A 110 -2.86 -7.09 -11.35
CA ALA A 110 -1.97 -8.20 -11.02
C ALA A 110 -0.50 -7.91 -11.41
N ASN A 111 -0.27 -7.35 -12.61
CA ASN A 111 1.08 -6.97 -13.05
C ASN A 111 1.67 -5.81 -12.22
N MET A 112 0.86 -4.87 -11.77
CA MET A 112 1.31 -3.80 -10.87
C MET A 112 1.77 -4.36 -9.53
N MET A 113 1.00 -5.30 -8.96
CA MET A 113 1.36 -5.97 -7.71
C MET A 113 2.64 -6.79 -7.86
N ASP A 114 2.79 -7.55 -8.96
CA ASP A 114 4.02 -8.29 -9.29
C ASP A 114 5.23 -7.36 -9.41
N THR A 115 5.08 -6.25 -10.13
CA THR A 115 6.13 -5.23 -10.26
C THR A 115 6.56 -4.64 -8.92
N ARG A 116 5.64 -4.54 -7.97
CA ARG A 116 5.92 -4.11 -6.60
C ARG A 116 6.54 -5.19 -5.71
N GLY A 117 6.58 -6.45 -6.15
CA GLY A 117 7.16 -7.57 -5.40
C GLY A 117 6.16 -8.47 -4.69
N TYR A 118 4.86 -8.30 -4.94
CA TYR A 118 3.87 -9.28 -4.48
C TYR A 118 3.97 -10.55 -5.32
N PRO A 119 3.95 -11.75 -4.71
CA PRO A 119 4.04 -12.99 -5.46
C PRO A 119 2.88 -13.20 -6.41
N MET A 120 3.18 -13.71 -7.60
CA MET A 120 2.17 -14.14 -8.58
C MET A 120 1.51 -15.45 -8.12
N GLY A 121 0.53 -15.34 -7.23
CA GLY A 121 -0.33 -16.43 -6.79
C GLY A 121 -1.66 -16.46 -7.53
N ASP A 122 -2.55 -17.37 -7.10
CA ASP A 122 -3.96 -17.27 -7.45
C ASP A 122 -4.59 -15.98 -6.87
N PHE A 123 -5.84 -15.71 -7.29
CA PHE A 123 -6.53 -14.51 -6.85
C PHE A 123 -6.69 -14.45 -5.33
N ASP A 124 -7.12 -15.55 -4.70
CA ASP A 124 -7.38 -15.57 -3.26
C ASP A 124 -6.10 -15.26 -2.47
N ARG A 125 -4.97 -15.80 -2.91
CA ARG A 125 -3.68 -15.55 -2.27
C ARG A 125 -3.25 -14.09 -2.41
N ARG A 126 -3.36 -13.51 -3.62
CA ARG A 126 -3.07 -12.08 -3.84
C ARG A 126 -3.97 -11.18 -3.02
N TYR A 127 -5.26 -11.52 -2.95
CA TYR A 127 -6.22 -10.79 -2.13
C TYR A 127 -5.83 -10.82 -0.64
N GLU A 128 -5.51 -12.01 -0.10
CA GLU A 128 -5.06 -12.16 1.28
C GLU A 128 -3.82 -11.32 1.58
N ASP A 129 -2.83 -11.34 0.70
CA ASP A 129 -1.59 -10.59 0.87
C ASP A 129 -1.84 -9.08 0.80
N LEU A 130 -2.69 -8.64 -0.13
CA LEU A 130 -3.09 -7.25 -0.27
C LEU A 130 -3.82 -6.70 0.98
N THR A 131 -4.60 -7.55 1.69
CA THR A 131 -5.32 -7.11 2.91
C THR A 131 -4.40 -6.67 4.04
N VAL A 132 -3.13 -7.06 4.02
CA VAL A 132 -2.16 -6.74 5.08
C VAL A 132 -1.82 -5.26 5.08
N ASP A 133 -1.58 -4.68 3.90
CA ASP A 133 -1.12 -3.29 3.76
C ASP A 133 -2.20 -2.37 3.18
N HIS A 134 -3.14 -2.91 2.39
CA HIS A 134 -4.16 -2.18 1.66
C HIS A 134 -5.59 -2.66 1.98
N GLY A 135 -5.89 -2.97 3.26
CA GLY A 135 -7.14 -3.59 3.70
C GLY A 135 -8.40 -2.85 3.23
N THR A 136 -8.37 -1.51 3.19
CA THR A 136 -9.52 -0.70 2.77
C THR A 136 -9.88 -0.91 1.29
N VAL A 137 -8.88 -1.01 0.41
CA VAL A 137 -9.09 -1.16 -1.04
C VAL A 137 -9.08 -2.61 -1.50
N ALA A 138 -8.55 -3.53 -0.70
CA ALA A 138 -8.57 -4.96 -1.02
C ALA A 138 -9.99 -5.48 -1.28
N ARG A 139 -11.00 -4.99 -0.52
CA ARG A 139 -12.40 -5.33 -0.75
C ARG A 139 -12.84 -4.95 -2.17
N HIS A 140 -12.49 -3.75 -2.63
CA HIS A 140 -12.82 -3.32 -3.98
C HIS A 140 -12.20 -4.25 -5.04
N TYR A 141 -10.97 -4.73 -4.81
CA TYR A 141 -10.36 -5.71 -5.70
C TYR A 141 -11.17 -7.01 -5.79
N ARG A 142 -11.65 -7.54 -4.65
CA ARG A 142 -12.52 -8.72 -4.62
C ARG A 142 -13.86 -8.45 -5.31
N ASP A 143 -14.54 -7.35 -4.97
CA ASP A 143 -15.83 -6.99 -5.57
C ASP A 143 -15.75 -6.86 -7.10
N GLY A 144 -14.65 -6.31 -7.60
CA GLY A 144 -14.37 -6.24 -9.04
C GLY A 144 -14.16 -7.61 -9.68
N HIS A 145 -13.38 -8.46 -9.02
CA HIS A 145 -13.07 -9.82 -9.48
C HIS A 145 -14.32 -10.72 -9.51
N ASP A 146 -15.16 -10.68 -8.47
CA ASP A 146 -16.41 -11.46 -8.42
C ASP A 146 -17.35 -11.13 -9.59
N ILE A 147 -17.33 -9.86 -10.04
CA ILE A 147 -18.06 -9.47 -11.25
C ILE A 147 -17.36 -9.98 -12.51
N ALA A 148 -16.04 -9.89 -12.57
CA ALA A 148 -15.26 -10.36 -13.71
C ALA A 148 -15.42 -11.88 -13.93
N GLU A 149 -15.53 -12.66 -12.85
CA GLU A 149 -15.76 -14.11 -12.92
C GLU A 149 -17.12 -14.50 -13.50
N LYS A 150 -18.13 -13.63 -13.45
CA LYS A 150 -19.42 -13.88 -14.10
C LYS A 150 -19.30 -13.95 -15.64
N ARG A 151 -18.23 -13.43 -16.20
CA ARG A 151 -17.94 -13.43 -17.64
C ARG A 151 -19.14 -12.92 -18.46
N GLY A 152 -19.66 -13.73 -19.39
CA GLY A 152 -20.76 -13.37 -20.27
C GLY A 152 -22.11 -13.12 -19.57
N ASP A 153 -22.26 -13.51 -18.31
CA ASP A 153 -23.50 -13.31 -17.52
C ASP A 153 -23.53 -11.95 -16.83
N ALA A 154 -22.42 -11.20 -16.81
CA ALA A 154 -22.38 -9.86 -16.24
C ALA A 154 -22.98 -8.83 -17.22
N THR A 155 -23.82 -7.96 -16.70
CA THR A 155 -24.35 -6.83 -17.46
C THR A 155 -23.26 -5.75 -17.66
N THR A 156 -23.42 -4.89 -18.68
CA THR A 156 -22.51 -3.75 -18.91
C THR A 156 -22.39 -2.85 -17.68
N GLU A 157 -23.48 -2.68 -16.93
CA GLU A 157 -23.47 -1.87 -15.70
C GLU A 157 -22.68 -2.56 -14.57
N GLU A 158 -22.76 -3.88 -14.44
CA GLU A 158 -21.92 -4.62 -13.52
C GLU A 158 -20.45 -4.53 -13.90
N MET A 159 -20.13 -4.66 -15.19
CA MET A 159 -18.76 -4.51 -15.70
C MET A 159 -18.22 -3.09 -15.45
N ARG A 160 -19.07 -2.06 -15.56
CA ARG A 160 -18.68 -0.68 -15.20
C ARG A 160 -18.38 -0.55 -13.71
N ARG A 161 -19.18 -1.17 -12.85
CA ARG A 161 -18.90 -1.23 -11.40
C ARG A 161 -17.59 -1.97 -11.11
N ALA A 162 -17.32 -3.09 -11.77
CA ALA A 162 -16.06 -3.81 -11.63
C ALA A 162 -14.85 -2.92 -11.96
N LEU A 163 -14.92 -2.18 -13.07
CA LEU A 163 -13.84 -1.27 -13.45
C LEU A 163 -13.66 -0.12 -12.45
N ASN A 164 -14.75 0.42 -11.89
CA ASN A 164 -14.67 1.43 -10.84
C ASN A 164 -14.07 0.87 -9.53
N HIS A 165 -14.34 -0.39 -9.20
CA HIS A 165 -13.71 -1.07 -8.09
C HIS A 165 -12.19 -1.25 -8.32
N TYR A 166 -11.79 -1.65 -9.50
CA TYR A 166 -10.37 -1.77 -9.87
C TYR A 166 -9.65 -0.42 -9.86
N GLU A 167 -10.33 0.66 -10.24
CA GLU A 167 -9.77 2.02 -10.19
C GLU A 167 -9.37 2.42 -8.76
N LYS A 168 -10.12 2.00 -7.75
CA LYS A 168 -9.78 2.28 -6.35
C LYS A 168 -8.47 1.63 -5.92
N LEU A 169 -8.23 0.38 -6.32
CA LEU A 169 -6.96 -0.28 -6.04
C LEU A 169 -5.83 0.32 -6.88
N TYR A 170 -6.10 0.63 -8.16
CA TYR A 170 -5.13 1.29 -9.03
C TYR A 170 -4.65 2.62 -8.41
N ASP A 171 -5.58 3.47 -7.99
CA ASP A 171 -5.28 4.78 -7.39
C ASP A 171 -4.43 4.64 -6.13
N GLU A 172 -4.74 3.66 -5.27
CA GLU A 172 -3.97 3.36 -4.06
C GLU A 172 -2.53 2.93 -4.38
N LEU A 173 -2.36 1.97 -5.31
CA LEU A 173 -1.05 1.46 -5.69
C LEU A 173 -0.16 2.54 -6.34
N VAL A 174 -0.77 3.50 -7.03
CA VAL A 174 -0.07 4.64 -7.64
C VAL A 174 0.25 5.72 -6.61
N ALA A 175 -0.63 5.97 -5.64
CA ALA A 175 -0.42 6.98 -4.60
C ALA A 175 0.81 6.66 -3.73
N ASP A 176 0.98 5.41 -3.32
CA ASP A 176 2.15 4.95 -2.58
C ASP A 176 3.47 5.29 -3.30
N ALA A 177 3.49 5.14 -4.63
CA ALA A 177 4.67 5.44 -5.44
C ALA A 177 5.09 6.92 -5.40
N VAL A 178 4.11 7.82 -5.34
CA VAL A 178 4.35 9.28 -5.35
C VAL A 178 4.91 9.75 -4.00
N GLU A 179 4.40 9.26 -2.89
CA GLU A 179 4.84 9.68 -1.56
C GLU A 179 6.30 9.30 -1.29
N GLU A 180 6.71 8.08 -1.62
CA GLU A 180 8.07 7.61 -1.35
C GLU A 180 9.12 8.29 -2.24
N THR A 181 8.78 8.64 -3.49
CA THR A 181 9.66 9.40 -4.38
C THR A 181 9.89 10.82 -3.85
N SER A 182 8.88 11.45 -3.26
CA SER A 182 8.99 12.79 -2.68
C SER A 182 9.92 12.82 -1.46
N VAL A 183 9.85 11.79 -0.60
CA VAL A 183 10.71 11.69 0.59
C VAL A 183 12.16 11.47 0.23
N THR A 184 12.45 10.70 -0.83
CA THR A 184 13.84 10.44 -1.27
C THR A 184 14.46 11.68 -1.91
N THR A 185 13.68 12.48 -2.64
CA THR A 185 14.17 13.72 -3.26
C THR A 185 14.48 14.79 -2.20
N ASP A 186 13.65 14.91 -1.16
CA ASP A 186 13.86 15.89 -0.08
C ASP A 186 15.07 15.53 0.79
N ARG A 187 15.37 14.23 0.95
CA ARG A 187 16.56 13.78 1.69
C ARG A 187 17.85 13.93 0.87
N ALA A 188 17.78 13.93 -0.46
CA ALA A 188 18.94 14.12 -1.33
C ALA A 188 19.35 15.60 -1.45
N ASP A 189 18.38 16.52 -1.31
CA ASP A 189 18.64 17.96 -1.45
C ASP A 189 19.11 18.62 -0.13
N GLY A 190 19.01 17.92 1.00
CA GLY A 190 19.41 18.40 2.32
C GLY A 190 20.89 18.20 2.68
N THR A 191 21.76 17.70 1.78
CA THR A 191 23.15 17.36 2.13
C THR A 191 24.21 18.09 1.29
N SER A 192 23.88 19.23 0.70
CA SER A 192 24.90 20.04 0.00
C SER A 192 24.87 21.53 0.35
N ASP A 193 24.80 21.84 1.67
CA ASP A 193 25.16 23.18 2.10
C ASP A 193 26.04 23.12 3.36
N GLY A 194 27.31 23.29 3.18
CA GLY A 194 28.23 23.47 4.30
C GLY A 194 29.62 22.92 4.08
N ILE A 195 30.41 23.53 3.23
CA ILE A 195 31.88 23.75 3.44
C ILE A 195 32.38 24.64 2.29
N ALA A 196 32.65 25.89 2.56
CA ALA A 196 33.87 26.58 2.17
C ALA A 196 33.79 28.03 2.65
N ASP A 197 34.42 28.26 3.72
CA ASP A 197 34.86 29.59 4.15
C ASP A 197 36.36 29.74 3.82
N HIS A 198 36.73 30.98 3.49
CA HIS A 198 38.08 31.56 3.46
C HIS A 198 38.90 31.49 2.15
N ASN A 199 38.98 32.53 1.41
CA ASN A 199 40.06 33.50 1.49
C ASN A 199 39.92 34.55 0.37
N GLY A 200 40.11 35.78 0.77
CA GLY A 200 40.11 36.98 0.00
C GLY A 200 41.23 37.06 -1.05
N GLU A 201 40.99 37.88 -2.00
CA GLU A 201 41.87 39.03 -2.35
C GLU A 201 41.30 39.76 -3.55
N SER A 202 41.30 41.06 -3.38
CA SER A 202 41.07 42.20 -4.24
C SER A 202 41.92 42.19 -5.51
N PHE A 203 41.36 42.75 -6.59
CA PHE A 203 41.93 43.66 -7.59
C PHE A 203 41.12 43.55 -8.87
N GLY A 204 40.42 44.54 -9.31
CA GLY A 204 40.91 45.70 -10.04
C GLY A 204 40.15 45.82 -11.35
N ASP A 205 39.41 46.83 -11.45
CA ASP A 205 39.12 47.76 -12.56
C ASP A 205 39.20 47.37 -14.05
N ALA A 206 38.26 48.04 -14.69
CA ALA A 206 38.28 48.60 -16.06
C ALA A 206 37.46 47.75 -17.10
N ASP A 207 36.39 48.25 -17.51
CA ASP A 207 36.04 49.34 -18.43
C ASP A 207 35.57 48.84 -19.81
N THR A 208 34.54 49.50 -20.24
CA THR A 208 34.10 49.80 -21.62
C THR A 208 33.34 48.78 -22.46
N ALA A 209 32.10 49.14 -22.58
CA ALA A 209 31.43 49.69 -23.79
C ALA A 209 31.00 48.74 -24.89
N SER A 210 29.74 48.74 -25.06
CA SER A 210 29.05 49.33 -26.23
C SER A 210 28.71 48.44 -27.42
N MET A 211 27.51 48.57 -27.75
CA MET A 211 26.88 48.66 -29.11
C MET A 211 26.16 47.43 -29.66
N THR A 212 24.85 47.58 -29.58
CA THR A 212 23.85 47.75 -30.69
C THR A 212 23.80 46.64 -31.74
N ALA A 213 22.68 46.12 -31.85
CA ALA A 213 21.52 46.46 -32.66
C ALA A 213 21.17 45.39 -33.73
N ASN A 214 19.92 45.08 -33.75
CA ASN A 214 19.10 44.94 -34.96
C ASN A 214 19.03 43.64 -35.72
N GLY A 215 17.81 43.18 -35.86
CA GLY A 215 17.41 42.43 -37.03
C GLY A 215 16.27 41.45 -36.87
N ARG A 216 15.07 41.94 -36.74
CA ARG A 216 13.80 41.26 -37.12
C ARG A 216 13.70 41.19 -38.64
N PRO A 217 12.67 40.57 -39.20
CA PRO A 217 12.17 39.17 -39.37
C PRO A 217 12.06 38.82 -40.85
N VAL A 218 11.65 37.58 -41.18
CA VAL A 218 10.78 37.32 -42.37
C VAL A 218 10.22 35.88 -42.31
N ARG A 219 8.91 35.77 -42.34
CA ARG A 219 8.07 34.77 -43.01
C ARG A 219 7.93 35.19 -44.47
N PRO A 220 7.39 34.43 -45.40
CA PRO A 220 6.63 33.16 -45.45
C PRO A 220 7.17 32.18 -46.51
N ASP A 221 6.70 30.98 -46.57
CA ASP A 221 5.60 30.45 -47.39
C ASP A 221 5.25 29.04 -46.89
#